data_bd22367eb7bc1c4611eb6142f2dcc1c7
#
_entry.id   bd22367eb7bc1c4611eb6142f2dcc1c7
#
_cell.length_a   1.000
_cell.length_b   1.000
_cell.length_c   1.000
_cell.angle_alpha   90.00
_cell.angle_beta   90.00
_cell.angle_gamma   90.00
#
_symmetry.space_group_name_H-M   'P 1'
#
loop_
_entity.id
_entity.type
_entity.pdbx_description
1 polymer ?
#
loop_
_entity_poly.entity_id
_entity_poly.type
_entity_poly.pdbx_seq_one_letter_code
_entity_poly.pdbx_strand_id
1 'polypeptide(L)'
;VIFVERKRPQSTIAWILVLTLLPVVGGILYLFFGSTLNLRFSGKLKKKYKNFDQATADFYTYLDQSIKEFKNLNQKEIHPYRDIVYMLLNQAESLYTNDNVKLFTAAKEMYDDLFFEIKHARQTIHIEFFIIRNDAVGKKLVSLLAEKAQQGVEVRLLYDEFGSLTTTMGFFQPIVKAGGKVCRYFTTRFSNLLRVNHRNHRKIVVIDGKVGYTGGMNLGLEYMGMKKISPWRD
;
A
#
# COMPACT_ATOMS: atom_id res chain seq x y z
N VAL A 1 1.31 -30.85 2.16
CA VAL A 1 0.72 -29.54 1.78
C VAL A 1 1.45 -28.41 2.50
N ILE A 2 1.63 -28.43 3.84
CA ILE A 2 2.26 -27.35 4.62
C ILE A 2 3.66 -26.98 4.11
N PHE A 3 4.50 -27.98 3.82
CA PHE A 3 5.87 -27.76 3.32
C PHE A 3 5.91 -27.26 1.86
N VAL A 4 4.92 -27.63 1.07
CA VAL A 4 4.83 -27.21 -0.35
C VAL A 4 4.41 -25.74 -0.47
N GLU A 5 3.67 -25.21 0.50
CA GLU A 5 3.19 -23.82 0.48
C GLU A 5 4.25 -22.77 0.85
N ARG A 6 5.48 -23.17 1.16
CA ARG A 6 6.63 -22.26 1.49
C ARG A 6 6.25 -21.13 2.45
N LYS A 7 5.56 -21.47 3.55
CA LYS A 7 5.22 -20.49 4.60
C LYS A 7 6.44 -20.08 5.42
N ARG A 8 6.31 -18.97 6.15
CA ARG A 8 7.33 -18.57 7.12
C ARG A 8 7.53 -19.70 8.14
N PRO A 9 8.77 -19.99 8.58
CA PRO A 9 9.07 -21.10 9.47
C PRO A 9 8.20 -21.14 10.73
N GLN A 10 7.96 -19.99 11.37
CA GLN A 10 7.12 -19.88 12.57
C GLN A 10 5.67 -20.33 12.31
N SER A 11 5.11 -19.93 11.18
CA SER A 11 3.75 -20.33 10.78
C SER A 11 3.67 -21.84 10.46
N THR A 12 4.71 -22.39 9.87
CA THR A 12 4.82 -23.80 9.57
C THR A 12 4.83 -24.63 10.86
N ILE A 13 5.67 -24.26 11.82
CA ILE A 13 5.77 -24.92 13.13
C ILE A 13 4.43 -24.83 13.88
N ALA A 14 3.80 -23.65 13.92
CA ALA A 14 2.51 -23.48 14.58
C ALA A 14 1.43 -24.41 14.00
N TRP A 15 1.35 -24.50 12.66
CA TRP A 15 0.40 -25.40 12.02
C TRP A 15 0.70 -26.87 12.20
N ILE A 16 1.98 -27.27 12.25
CA ILE A 16 2.37 -28.65 12.58
C ILE A 16 1.89 -28.99 14.00
N LEU A 17 2.12 -28.11 15.00
CA LEU A 17 1.65 -28.32 16.36
C LEU A 17 0.13 -28.44 16.44
N VAL A 18 -0.61 -27.54 15.79
CA VAL A 18 -2.09 -27.60 15.76
C VAL A 18 -2.60 -28.90 15.16
N LEU A 19 -2.00 -29.35 14.05
CA LEU A 19 -2.41 -30.59 13.37
C LEU A 19 -2.03 -31.84 14.15
N THR A 20 -0.95 -31.80 14.93
CA THR A 20 -0.51 -32.93 15.76
C THR A 20 -1.35 -33.04 17.03
N LEU A 21 -1.64 -31.92 17.69
CA LEU A 21 -2.42 -31.91 18.92
C LEU A 21 -3.93 -32.08 18.71
N LEU A 22 -4.45 -31.57 17.62
CA LEU A 22 -5.89 -31.58 17.27
C LEU A 22 -6.09 -32.00 15.82
N PRO A 23 -5.86 -33.27 15.46
CA PRO A 23 -5.77 -33.68 14.05
C PRO A 23 -7.03 -33.40 13.23
N VAL A 24 -8.22 -33.63 13.75
CA VAL A 24 -9.48 -33.39 13.04
C VAL A 24 -9.82 -31.88 13.01
N VAL A 25 -9.86 -31.26 14.19
CA VAL A 25 -10.17 -29.82 14.31
C VAL A 25 -9.09 -28.98 13.67
N GLY A 26 -7.82 -29.33 13.89
CA GLY A 26 -6.67 -28.67 13.28
C GLY A 26 -6.67 -28.80 11.75
N GLY A 27 -7.08 -29.96 11.21
CA GLY A 27 -7.26 -30.15 9.78
C GLY A 27 -8.30 -29.20 9.19
N ILE A 28 -9.46 -29.11 9.84
CA ILE A 28 -10.52 -28.16 9.45
C ILE A 28 -10.00 -26.72 9.54
N LEU A 29 -9.40 -26.35 10.67
CA LEU A 29 -8.84 -25.02 10.86
C LEU A 29 -7.75 -24.71 9.80
N TYR A 30 -6.90 -25.70 9.47
CA TYR A 30 -5.88 -25.52 8.45
C TYR A 30 -6.47 -25.27 7.07
N LEU A 31 -7.51 -25.98 6.68
CA LEU A 31 -8.19 -25.77 5.39
C LEU A 31 -8.79 -24.36 5.29
N PHE A 32 -9.36 -23.85 6.39
CA PHE A 32 -9.98 -22.52 6.40
C PHE A 32 -8.97 -21.37 6.59
N PHE A 33 -7.99 -21.54 7.45
CA PHE A 33 -7.09 -20.45 7.89
C PHE A 33 -5.65 -20.61 7.41
N GLY A 34 -5.22 -21.85 7.23
CA GLY A 34 -3.84 -22.20 6.92
C GLY A 34 -3.56 -22.32 5.42
N SER A 35 -4.50 -22.80 4.63
CA SER A 35 -4.28 -23.16 3.23
C SER A 35 -4.35 -21.96 2.30
N THR A 36 -3.33 -21.80 1.44
CA THR A 36 -3.33 -20.86 0.31
C THR A 36 -4.04 -21.43 -0.92
N LEU A 37 -4.43 -22.70 -0.91
CA LEU A 37 -5.08 -23.40 -2.01
C LEU A 37 -6.43 -22.76 -2.39
N ASN A 38 -7.14 -22.17 -1.43
CA ASN A 38 -8.38 -21.43 -1.70
C ASN A 38 -8.22 -20.23 -2.65
N LEU A 39 -6.98 -19.75 -2.86
CA LEU A 39 -6.68 -18.68 -3.83
C LEU A 39 -6.60 -19.19 -5.27
N ARG A 40 -6.30 -20.48 -5.48
CA ARG A 40 -6.18 -21.09 -6.82
C ARG A 40 -7.52 -21.45 -7.46
N PHE A 41 -8.58 -21.62 -6.67
CA PHE A 41 -9.90 -21.99 -7.18
C PHE A 41 -10.78 -20.84 -7.69
N SER A 42 -10.38 -19.60 -7.48
CA SER A 42 -11.13 -18.44 -8.00
C SER A 42 -10.71 -18.12 -9.44
N GLY A 43 -11.34 -18.78 -10.41
CA GLY A 43 -11.17 -18.47 -11.86
C GLY A 43 -11.47 -17.01 -12.23
N LYS A 44 -12.18 -16.27 -11.35
CA LYS A 44 -12.37 -14.82 -11.46
C LYS A 44 -11.07 -14.03 -11.23
N LEU A 45 -10.10 -14.55 -10.47
CA LEU A 45 -8.79 -13.91 -10.30
C LEU A 45 -7.97 -13.94 -11.61
N LYS A 46 -7.97 -15.03 -12.36
CA LYS A 46 -7.21 -15.14 -13.63
C LYS A 46 -7.56 -14.03 -14.64
N LYS A 47 -8.81 -13.62 -14.70
CA LYS A 47 -9.25 -12.53 -15.61
C LYS A 47 -8.78 -11.13 -15.13
N LYS A 48 -8.55 -10.97 -13.82
CA LYS A 48 -8.07 -9.72 -13.21
C LYS A 48 -6.55 -9.57 -13.31
N TYR A 49 -5.82 -10.67 -13.48
CA TYR A 49 -4.35 -10.69 -13.60
C TYR A 49 -3.83 -10.54 -15.03
N LYS A 50 -4.69 -10.49 -16.05
CA LYS A 50 -4.23 -10.28 -17.45
C LYS A 50 -3.50 -8.94 -17.64
N ASN A 51 -3.85 -7.93 -16.83
CA ASN A 51 -3.15 -6.65 -16.81
C ASN A 51 -1.90 -6.65 -15.90
N PHE A 52 -1.70 -7.72 -15.10
CA PHE A 52 -0.56 -7.85 -14.22
C PHE A 52 0.71 -8.26 -14.99
N ASP A 53 0.54 -9.06 -16.04
CA ASP A 53 1.66 -9.50 -16.87
C ASP A 53 2.30 -8.32 -17.62
N GLN A 54 1.48 -7.36 -18.09
CA GLN A 54 1.96 -6.13 -18.72
C GLN A 54 2.71 -5.24 -17.72
N ALA A 55 2.09 -4.97 -16.56
CA ALA A 55 2.72 -4.16 -15.50
C ALA A 55 4.02 -4.80 -14.97
N THR A 56 4.09 -6.14 -14.97
CA THR A 56 5.29 -6.87 -14.58
C THR A 56 6.38 -6.75 -15.65
N ALA A 57 6.03 -6.82 -16.93
CA ALA A 57 6.97 -6.62 -18.03
C ALA A 57 7.51 -5.19 -18.03
N ASP A 58 6.65 -4.19 -17.84
CA ASP A 58 7.03 -2.78 -17.72
C ASP A 58 7.98 -2.56 -16.53
N PHE A 59 7.73 -3.23 -15.40
CA PHE A 59 8.58 -3.19 -14.22
C PHE A 59 9.97 -3.80 -14.47
N TYR A 60 10.06 -4.95 -15.14
CA TYR A 60 11.36 -5.55 -15.47
C TYR A 60 12.14 -4.71 -16.49
N THR A 61 11.47 -4.11 -17.46
CA THR A 61 12.10 -3.17 -18.41
C THR A 61 12.67 -1.96 -17.67
N TYR A 62 11.92 -1.44 -16.72
CA TYR A 62 12.34 -0.33 -15.88
C TYR A 62 13.53 -0.69 -14.96
N LEU A 63 13.52 -1.89 -14.35
CA LEU A 63 14.66 -2.42 -13.58
C LEU A 63 15.94 -2.50 -14.41
N ASP A 64 15.84 -3.01 -15.64
CA ASP A 64 16.97 -3.12 -16.57
C ASP A 64 17.55 -1.75 -16.93
N GLN A 65 16.69 -0.77 -17.10
CA GLN A 65 17.09 0.62 -17.35
C GLN A 65 17.78 1.23 -16.12
N SER A 66 17.21 1.05 -14.93
CA SER A 66 17.79 1.52 -13.66
C SER A 66 19.17 0.90 -13.40
N ILE A 67 19.36 -0.38 -13.73
CA ILE A 67 20.68 -1.07 -13.62
C ILE A 67 21.69 -0.46 -14.59
N LYS A 68 21.27 -0.12 -15.83
CA LYS A 68 22.13 0.53 -16.82
C LYS A 68 22.51 1.95 -16.39
N GLU A 69 21.55 2.72 -15.91
CA GLU A 69 21.81 4.07 -15.38
C GLU A 69 22.74 4.03 -14.17
N PHE A 70 22.55 3.06 -13.27
CA PHE A 70 23.41 2.88 -12.11
C PHE A 70 24.88 2.56 -12.48
N LYS A 71 25.10 1.75 -13.53
CA LYS A 71 26.46 1.45 -14.02
C LYS A 71 27.19 2.69 -14.56
N ASN A 72 26.43 3.71 -14.96
CA ASN A 72 26.94 4.97 -15.49
C ASN A 72 27.12 6.06 -14.41
N LEU A 73 26.64 5.84 -13.18
CA LEU A 73 26.79 6.77 -12.07
C LEU A 73 28.24 6.85 -11.59
N ASN A 74 28.60 8.05 -11.12
CA ASN A 74 29.95 8.35 -10.67
C ASN A 74 30.38 7.39 -9.52
N GLN A 75 31.32 6.49 -9.81
CA GLN A 75 31.71 5.39 -8.92
C GLN A 75 32.23 5.86 -7.54
N LYS A 76 32.69 7.11 -7.41
CA LYS A 76 33.27 7.62 -6.16
C LYS A 76 32.26 7.75 -5.02
N GLU A 77 31.03 8.17 -5.31
CA GLU A 77 29.98 8.37 -4.29
C GLU A 77 29.35 7.05 -3.85
N ILE A 78 29.31 6.07 -4.74
CA ILE A 78 28.65 4.78 -4.53
C ILE A 78 29.60 3.73 -3.97
N HIS A 79 30.89 3.91 -4.13
CA HIS A 79 31.91 2.95 -3.72
C HIS A 79 31.78 2.49 -2.24
N PRO A 80 31.46 3.35 -1.26
CA PRO A 80 31.26 2.93 0.13
C PRO A 80 30.06 2.00 0.34
N TYR A 81 29.07 2.03 -0.58
CA TYR A 81 27.80 1.30 -0.49
C TYR A 81 27.67 0.18 -1.51
N ARG A 82 28.75 -0.12 -2.22
CA ARG A 82 28.78 -1.05 -3.36
C ARG A 82 28.15 -2.41 -3.06
N ASP A 83 28.45 -3.00 -1.92
CA ASP A 83 27.97 -4.34 -1.57
C ASP A 83 26.45 -4.33 -1.29
N ILE A 84 25.94 -3.27 -0.63
CA ILE A 84 24.49 -3.07 -0.40
C ILE A 84 23.77 -2.89 -1.73
N VAL A 85 24.35 -2.10 -2.62
CA VAL A 85 23.80 -1.85 -3.94
C VAL A 85 23.71 -3.14 -4.77
N TYR A 86 24.78 -3.94 -4.81
CA TYR A 86 24.76 -5.24 -5.50
C TYR A 86 23.74 -6.20 -4.88
N MET A 87 23.60 -6.22 -3.57
CA MET A 87 22.61 -7.04 -2.88
C MET A 87 21.18 -6.64 -3.28
N LEU A 88 20.87 -5.35 -3.32
CA LEU A 88 19.55 -4.83 -3.70
C LEU A 88 19.23 -5.12 -5.17
N LEU A 89 20.18 -4.88 -6.08
CA LEU A 89 20.02 -5.21 -7.50
C LEU A 89 19.78 -6.70 -7.75
N ASN A 90 20.47 -7.58 -7.00
CA ASN A 90 20.25 -9.03 -7.09
C ASN A 90 18.90 -9.49 -6.54
N GLN A 91 18.27 -8.69 -5.70
CA GLN A 91 16.90 -8.92 -5.19
C GLN A 91 15.83 -8.29 -6.07
N ALA A 92 16.19 -7.78 -7.23
CA ALA A 92 15.31 -7.04 -8.14
C ALA A 92 14.68 -5.79 -7.49
N GLU A 93 15.42 -5.16 -6.57
CA GLU A 93 15.03 -3.86 -6.01
C GLU A 93 15.47 -2.73 -6.94
N SER A 94 14.62 -1.75 -7.11
CA SER A 94 14.93 -0.56 -7.91
C SER A 94 15.80 0.40 -7.12
N LEU A 95 16.88 0.87 -7.75
CA LEU A 95 17.73 1.92 -7.20
C LEU A 95 17.42 3.24 -7.88
N TYR A 96 17.25 4.25 -7.06
CA TYR A 96 17.00 5.61 -7.52
C TYR A 96 18.03 6.55 -6.93
N THR A 97 18.53 7.47 -7.76
CA THR A 97 19.17 8.67 -7.28
C THR A 97 18.07 9.72 -7.13
N ASN A 98 17.92 10.27 -5.93
CA ASN A 98 16.96 11.32 -5.68
C ASN A 98 17.67 12.47 -4.97
N ASP A 99 17.70 13.61 -5.61
CA ASP A 99 18.39 14.80 -5.12
C ASP A 99 17.51 15.64 -4.17
N ASN A 100 16.24 15.28 -4.01
CA ASN A 100 15.27 16.10 -3.28
C ASN A 100 14.39 15.26 -2.34
N VAL A 101 14.99 14.73 -1.28
CA VAL A 101 14.28 14.01 -0.21
C VAL A 101 13.99 14.98 0.94
N LYS A 102 12.71 15.13 1.28
CA LYS A 102 12.25 15.91 2.44
C LYS A 102 11.74 14.97 3.53
N LEU A 103 12.33 15.08 4.71
CA LEU A 103 11.92 14.32 5.88
C LEU A 103 10.92 15.13 6.71
N PHE A 104 9.72 14.59 6.93
CA PHE A 104 8.71 15.15 7.82
C PHE A 104 8.73 14.42 9.15
N THR A 105 8.88 15.14 10.24
CA THR A 105 8.82 14.63 11.62
C THR A 105 7.51 14.98 12.31
N ALA A 106 6.65 15.77 11.66
CA ALA A 106 5.36 16.20 12.17
C ALA A 106 4.27 16.02 11.10
N ALA A 107 3.17 15.36 11.47
CA ALA A 107 2.07 15.10 10.55
C ALA A 107 1.43 16.40 10.00
N LYS A 108 1.39 17.46 10.80
CA LYS A 108 0.86 18.77 10.34
C LYS A 108 1.62 19.28 9.13
N GLU A 109 2.94 19.29 9.19
CA GLU A 109 3.80 19.77 8.11
C GLU A 109 3.64 18.89 6.86
N MET A 110 3.61 17.58 7.04
CA MET A 110 3.39 16.64 5.95
C MET A 110 2.02 16.83 5.30
N TYR A 111 0.93 17.03 6.07
CA TYR A 111 -0.39 17.27 5.49
C TYR A 111 -0.49 18.61 4.78
N ASP A 112 0.11 19.66 5.31
CA ASP A 112 0.11 20.97 4.66
C ASP A 112 0.83 20.90 3.31
N ASP A 113 1.97 20.24 3.25
CA ASP A 113 2.74 20.00 2.04
C ASP A 113 1.97 19.08 1.06
N LEU A 114 1.44 17.96 1.53
CA LEU A 114 0.63 17.04 0.72
C LEU A 114 -0.60 17.74 0.10
N PHE A 115 -1.32 18.54 0.87
CA PHE A 115 -2.48 19.25 0.36
C PHE A 115 -2.10 20.36 -0.62
N PHE A 116 -0.94 20.98 -0.44
CA PHE A 116 -0.38 21.90 -1.41
C PHE A 116 -0.10 21.19 -2.73
N GLU A 117 0.60 20.07 -2.73
CA GLU A 117 0.91 19.29 -3.92
C GLU A 117 -0.35 18.75 -4.62
N ILE A 118 -1.34 18.26 -3.86
CA ILE A 118 -2.64 17.85 -4.42
C ILE A 118 -3.30 19.01 -5.17
N LYS A 119 -3.31 20.22 -4.61
CA LYS A 119 -3.88 21.41 -5.26
C LYS A 119 -3.20 21.74 -6.59
N HIS A 120 -1.90 21.48 -6.71
CA HIS A 120 -1.12 21.80 -7.90
C HIS A 120 -1.04 20.64 -8.91
N ALA A 121 -1.59 19.48 -8.58
CA ALA A 121 -1.64 18.32 -9.47
C ALA A 121 -2.34 18.65 -10.79
N ARG A 122 -1.81 18.14 -11.90
CA ARG A 122 -2.30 18.41 -13.25
C ARG A 122 -2.73 17.17 -14.03
N GLN A 123 -2.19 15.98 -13.70
CA GLN A 123 -2.41 14.76 -14.46
C GLN A 123 -2.97 13.64 -13.60
N THR A 124 -2.26 13.25 -12.54
CA THR A 124 -2.61 12.06 -11.75
C THR A 124 -2.41 12.28 -10.27
N ILE A 125 -3.32 11.72 -9.45
CA ILE A 125 -3.18 11.61 -8.00
C ILE A 125 -3.51 10.18 -7.62
N HIS A 126 -2.51 9.42 -7.20
CA HIS A 126 -2.65 8.05 -6.73
C HIS A 126 -2.37 7.99 -5.24
N ILE A 127 -3.33 7.52 -4.46
CA ILE A 127 -3.28 7.51 -3.01
C ILE A 127 -3.57 6.12 -2.47
N GLU A 128 -2.73 5.67 -1.54
CA GLU A 128 -2.92 4.45 -0.78
C GLU A 128 -2.67 4.73 0.70
N PHE A 129 -3.68 4.49 1.55
CA PHE A 129 -3.55 4.62 3.00
C PHE A 129 -4.16 3.41 3.73
N PHE A 130 -3.52 3.00 4.82
CA PHE A 130 -4.12 2.03 5.72
C PHE A 130 -5.29 2.64 6.50
N ILE A 131 -5.11 3.83 7.07
CA ILE A 131 -6.15 4.54 7.82
C ILE A 131 -6.44 5.90 7.19
N ILE A 132 -7.72 6.13 6.88
CA ILE A 132 -8.26 7.45 6.58
C ILE A 132 -9.42 7.69 7.55
N ARG A 133 -9.34 8.74 8.37
CA ARG A 133 -10.40 9.08 9.34
C ARG A 133 -11.44 10.01 8.74
N ASN A 134 -12.69 9.83 9.17
CA ASN A 134 -13.77 10.77 8.87
C ASN A 134 -13.72 11.94 9.87
N ASP A 135 -12.69 12.77 9.76
CA ASP A 135 -12.47 13.97 10.56
C ASP A 135 -12.15 15.17 9.66
N ALA A 136 -11.70 16.28 10.24
CA ALA A 136 -11.42 17.50 9.48
C ALA A 136 -10.31 17.28 8.42
N VAL A 137 -9.28 16.47 8.74
CA VAL A 137 -8.18 16.15 7.81
C VAL A 137 -8.69 15.28 6.66
N GLY A 138 -9.40 14.21 6.96
CA GLY A 138 -9.97 13.33 5.94
C GLY A 138 -11.00 14.04 5.06
N LYS A 139 -11.86 14.90 5.64
CA LYS A 139 -12.82 15.72 4.87
C LYS A 139 -12.13 16.67 3.92
N LYS A 140 -11.05 17.32 4.37
CA LYS A 140 -10.22 18.21 3.53
C LYS A 140 -9.61 17.44 2.36
N LEU A 141 -9.05 16.24 2.61
CA LEU A 141 -8.53 15.39 1.55
C LEU A 141 -9.62 15.06 0.53
N VAL A 142 -10.78 14.55 0.98
CA VAL A 142 -11.88 14.15 0.09
C VAL A 142 -12.36 15.32 -0.76
N SER A 143 -12.48 16.52 -0.17
CA SER A 143 -12.87 17.72 -0.90
C SER A 143 -11.86 18.10 -1.99
N LEU A 144 -10.57 18.10 -1.67
CA LEU A 144 -9.50 18.40 -2.63
C LEU A 144 -9.44 17.38 -3.77
N LEU A 145 -9.58 16.09 -3.46
CA LEU A 145 -9.56 15.04 -4.47
C LEU A 145 -10.78 15.10 -5.38
N ALA A 146 -11.96 15.43 -4.83
CA ALA A 146 -13.15 15.64 -5.63
C ALA A 146 -13.01 16.84 -6.57
N GLU A 147 -12.50 17.97 -6.07
CA GLU A 147 -12.20 19.15 -6.88
C GLU A 147 -11.24 18.83 -8.04
N LYS A 148 -10.14 18.12 -7.75
CA LYS A 148 -9.18 17.74 -8.78
C LYS A 148 -9.75 16.77 -9.82
N ALA A 149 -10.58 15.81 -9.40
CA ALA A 149 -11.28 14.91 -10.30
C ALA A 149 -12.25 15.69 -11.22
N GLN A 150 -12.98 16.70 -10.72
CA GLN A 150 -13.82 17.57 -11.54
C GLN A 150 -13.02 18.38 -12.56
N GLN A 151 -11.75 18.74 -12.23
CA GLN A 151 -10.83 19.42 -13.14
C GLN A 151 -10.21 18.49 -14.19
N GLY A 152 -10.56 17.20 -14.21
CA GLY A 152 -10.07 16.21 -15.17
C GLY A 152 -8.77 15.50 -14.73
N VAL A 153 -8.27 15.73 -13.51
CA VAL A 153 -7.13 14.98 -12.96
C VAL A 153 -7.56 13.55 -12.68
N GLU A 154 -6.76 12.56 -13.07
CA GLU A 154 -7.02 11.17 -12.76
C GLU A 154 -6.76 10.89 -11.27
N VAL A 155 -7.84 10.76 -10.49
CA VAL A 155 -7.77 10.47 -9.06
C VAL A 155 -8.06 9.01 -8.80
N ARG A 156 -7.11 8.30 -8.12
CA ARG A 156 -7.27 6.94 -7.63
C ARG A 156 -6.95 6.88 -6.15
N LEU A 157 -7.89 6.39 -5.35
CA LEU A 157 -7.73 6.22 -3.92
C LEU A 157 -7.98 4.77 -3.52
N LEU A 158 -7.00 4.17 -2.86
CA LEU A 158 -7.07 2.84 -2.25
C LEU A 158 -6.96 2.98 -0.73
N TYR A 159 -7.87 2.37 0.02
CA TYR A 159 -7.81 2.36 1.47
C TYR A 159 -8.11 0.97 2.05
N ASP A 160 -7.53 0.66 3.20
CA ASP A 160 -7.83 -0.59 3.91
C ASP A 160 -9.14 -0.44 4.70
N GLU A 161 -10.10 -1.34 4.46
CA GLU A 161 -11.41 -1.26 5.09
C GLU A 161 -11.34 -1.48 6.61
N PHE A 162 -10.44 -2.36 7.07
CA PHE A 162 -10.29 -2.63 8.50
C PHE A 162 -9.59 -1.49 9.23
N GLY A 163 -8.53 -0.92 8.65
CA GLY A 163 -7.87 0.26 9.22
C GLY A 163 -8.81 1.46 9.28
N SER A 164 -9.75 1.54 8.34
CA SER A 164 -10.71 2.65 8.20
C SER A 164 -12.14 2.27 8.56
N LEU A 165 -12.36 1.40 9.56
CA LEU A 165 -13.69 0.90 9.97
C LEU A 165 -14.72 2.01 10.25
N THR A 166 -14.27 3.17 10.76
CA THR A 166 -15.13 4.32 11.05
C THR A 166 -15.44 5.16 9.80
N THR A 167 -14.86 4.81 8.66
CA THR A 167 -14.99 5.56 7.41
C THR A 167 -15.69 4.70 6.36
N THR A 168 -16.95 4.99 6.12
CA THR A 168 -17.77 4.24 5.15
C THR A 168 -17.46 4.66 3.71
N MET A 169 -17.86 3.83 2.74
CA MET A 169 -17.75 4.18 1.31
C MET A 169 -18.53 5.46 0.96
N GLY A 170 -19.60 5.76 1.72
CA GLY A 170 -20.35 7.01 1.59
C GLY A 170 -19.51 8.27 1.81
N PHE A 171 -18.50 8.20 2.67
CA PHE A 171 -17.58 9.29 2.91
C PHE A 171 -16.79 9.70 1.65
N PHE A 172 -16.47 8.76 0.78
CA PHE A 172 -15.72 8.98 -0.44
C PHE A 172 -16.60 9.28 -1.68
N GLN A 173 -17.93 9.32 -1.52
CA GLN A 173 -18.86 9.58 -2.63
C GLN A 173 -18.57 10.88 -3.39
N PRO A 174 -18.14 11.98 -2.77
CA PRO A 174 -17.77 13.19 -3.53
C PRO A 174 -16.70 12.92 -4.59
N ILE A 175 -15.68 12.11 -4.29
CA ILE A 175 -14.62 11.75 -5.24
C ILE A 175 -15.21 10.94 -6.40
N VAL A 176 -16.04 9.94 -6.10
CA VAL A 176 -16.65 9.06 -7.10
C VAL A 176 -17.59 9.84 -8.02
N LYS A 177 -18.43 10.72 -7.47
CA LYS A 177 -19.34 11.60 -8.23
C LYS A 177 -18.59 12.56 -9.14
N ALA A 178 -17.37 12.95 -8.75
CA ALA A 178 -16.48 13.82 -9.54
C ALA A 178 -15.71 13.06 -10.63
N GLY A 179 -15.88 11.74 -10.76
CA GLY A 179 -15.18 10.92 -11.76
C GLY A 179 -13.93 10.21 -11.25
N GLY A 180 -13.54 10.42 -10.00
CA GLY A 180 -12.41 9.72 -9.37
C GLY A 180 -12.76 8.26 -9.04
N LYS A 181 -11.74 7.43 -8.88
CA LYS A 181 -11.86 6.00 -8.56
C LYS A 181 -11.46 5.74 -7.11
N VAL A 182 -12.36 5.14 -6.33
CA VAL A 182 -12.12 4.74 -4.95
C VAL A 182 -12.29 3.24 -4.82
N CYS A 183 -11.30 2.58 -4.25
CA CYS A 183 -11.30 1.14 -4.04
C CYS A 183 -10.99 0.80 -2.58
N ARG A 184 -11.66 -0.24 -2.07
CA ARG A 184 -11.37 -0.82 -0.76
C ARG A 184 -10.42 -1.99 -0.92
N TYR A 185 -9.34 -1.98 -0.17
CA TYR A 185 -8.51 -3.16 -0.02
C TYR A 185 -9.18 -4.09 0.99
N PHE A 186 -9.45 -5.30 0.58
CA PHE A 186 -10.00 -6.37 1.41
C PHE A 186 -11.35 -6.02 2.09
N THR A 187 -12.45 -6.34 1.42
CA THR A 187 -13.80 -6.17 1.99
C THR A 187 -14.03 -7.14 3.14
N THR A 188 -14.60 -6.64 4.25
CA THR A 188 -14.96 -7.41 5.46
C THR A 188 -16.18 -8.32 5.29
N ARG A 189 -16.47 -8.82 4.07
CA ARG A 189 -17.51 -9.83 3.87
C ARG A 189 -17.16 -11.11 4.62
N PHE A 190 -18.17 -11.81 5.11
CA PHE A 190 -18.08 -13.02 5.95
C PHE A 190 -17.07 -14.07 5.46
N SER A 191 -16.93 -14.24 4.14
CA SER A 191 -15.92 -15.11 3.51
C SER A 191 -14.47 -14.65 3.69
N ASN A 192 -14.25 -13.39 4.09
CA ASN A 192 -12.93 -12.79 4.27
C ASN A 192 -12.56 -12.55 5.74
N LEU A 193 -13.50 -12.78 6.69
CA LEU A 193 -13.22 -12.65 8.12
C LEU A 193 -12.04 -13.53 8.57
N LEU A 194 -11.85 -14.65 7.90
CA LEU A 194 -10.79 -15.63 8.16
C LEU A 194 -9.41 -15.19 7.64
N ARG A 195 -9.33 -14.08 6.91
CA ARG A 195 -8.09 -13.54 6.32
C ARG A 195 -7.64 -12.24 6.97
N VAL A 196 -7.85 -12.11 8.28
CA VAL A 196 -7.53 -10.91 9.08
C VAL A 196 -6.07 -10.46 8.92
N ASN A 197 -5.14 -11.38 8.59
CA ASN A 197 -3.71 -11.07 8.42
C ASN A 197 -3.32 -10.44 7.07
N HIS A 198 -4.24 -10.35 6.11
CA HIS A 198 -3.94 -9.73 4.81
C HIS A 198 -4.38 -8.27 4.84
N ARG A 199 -3.56 -7.42 5.45
CA ARG A 199 -3.79 -5.97 5.56
C ARG A 199 -2.80 -5.20 4.71
N ASN A 200 -3.26 -4.11 4.17
CA ASN A 200 -2.41 -3.21 3.41
C ASN A 200 -1.97 -2.03 4.28
N HIS A 201 -0.86 -2.20 4.99
CA HIS A 201 -0.35 -1.18 5.92
C HIS A 201 0.48 -0.08 5.24
N ARG A 202 0.41 0.03 3.92
CA ARG A 202 1.16 1.03 3.16
C ARG A 202 0.50 2.41 3.28
N LYS A 203 1.33 3.46 3.21
CA LYS A 203 0.94 4.85 3.07
C LYS A 203 1.79 5.39 1.93
N ILE A 204 1.18 5.53 0.78
CA ILE A 204 1.85 5.94 -0.45
C ILE A 204 0.98 6.97 -1.16
N VAL A 205 1.56 8.08 -1.54
CA VAL A 205 0.92 9.04 -2.44
C VAL A 205 1.88 9.33 -3.59
N VAL A 206 1.37 9.33 -4.80
CA VAL A 206 2.12 9.71 -5.99
C VAL A 206 1.30 10.75 -6.76
N ILE A 207 1.90 11.90 -7.01
CA ILE A 207 1.29 13.03 -7.70
C ILE A 207 2.07 13.32 -8.99
N ASP A 208 1.37 13.29 -10.12
CA ASP A 208 1.89 13.55 -11.46
C ASP A 208 3.13 12.70 -11.83
N GLY A 209 3.35 11.58 -11.14
CA GLY A 209 4.54 10.74 -11.29
C GLY A 209 5.86 11.43 -10.86
N LYS A 210 5.79 12.59 -10.20
CA LYS A 210 6.94 13.43 -9.84
C LYS A 210 7.16 13.56 -8.34
N VAL A 211 6.07 13.70 -7.58
CA VAL A 211 6.14 13.87 -6.13
C VAL A 211 5.59 12.61 -5.47
N GLY A 212 6.38 12.01 -4.57
CA GLY A 212 6.02 10.80 -3.83
C GLY A 212 6.08 11.02 -2.33
N TYR A 213 5.07 10.52 -1.59
CA TYR A 213 5.07 10.46 -0.14
C TYR A 213 5.01 9.00 0.30
N THR A 214 5.85 8.64 1.26
CA THR A 214 5.80 7.35 1.94
C THR A 214 6.24 7.51 3.39
N GLY A 215 5.79 6.61 4.27
CA GLY A 215 6.17 6.66 5.68
C GLY A 215 5.19 5.91 6.59
N GLY A 216 5.26 6.21 7.89
CA GLY A 216 4.41 5.62 8.93
C GLY A 216 3.06 6.33 9.10
N MET A 217 2.98 7.62 8.84
CA MET A 217 1.82 8.47 9.15
C MET A 217 0.58 8.10 8.33
N ASN A 218 -0.52 7.80 9.01
CA ASN A 218 -1.84 7.70 8.38
C ASN A 218 -2.52 9.06 8.31
N LEU A 219 -3.79 9.11 7.86
CA LEU A 219 -4.53 10.35 7.64
C LEU A 219 -5.63 10.54 8.69
N GLY A 220 -5.44 11.52 9.57
CA GLY A 220 -6.38 11.87 10.63
C GLY A 220 -5.82 12.83 11.67
N LEU A 221 -6.71 13.50 12.43
CA LEU A 221 -6.35 14.44 13.49
C LEU A 221 -5.52 13.80 14.62
N GLU A 222 -5.68 12.50 14.85
CA GLU A 222 -4.93 11.77 15.88
C GLU A 222 -3.41 11.80 15.62
N TYR A 223 -2.99 11.82 14.35
CA TYR A 223 -1.57 11.89 13.96
C TYR A 223 -0.97 13.30 14.09
N MET A 224 -1.83 14.31 14.19
CA MET A 224 -1.40 15.70 14.45
C MET A 224 -1.22 16.01 15.95
N GLY A 225 -1.38 15.03 16.84
CA GLY A 225 -1.36 15.23 18.28
C GLY A 225 -2.58 16.01 18.83
N MET A 226 -3.62 16.21 18.02
CA MET A 226 -4.79 17.02 18.39
C MET A 226 -5.88 16.22 19.11
N LYS A 227 -5.78 14.90 19.20
CA LYS A 227 -6.69 14.06 19.97
C LYS A 227 -6.21 13.93 21.42
N LYS A 228 -7.02 14.36 22.39
CA LYS A 228 -6.72 14.28 23.82
C LYS A 228 -6.52 12.85 24.37
N ILE A 229 -7.07 11.83 23.73
CA ILE A 229 -7.13 10.45 24.25
C ILE A 229 -6.02 9.54 23.67
N SER A 230 -5.44 9.85 22.54
CA SER A 230 -4.33 9.07 21.96
C SER A 230 -3.62 9.89 20.89
N PRO A 231 -2.68 10.75 21.27
CA PRO A 231 -1.83 11.42 20.29
C PRO A 231 -0.81 10.40 19.76
N TRP A 232 -0.94 10.05 18.49
CA TRP A 232 0.07 9.28 17.79
C TRP A 232 1.13 10.24 17.23
N ARG A 233 2.36 9.84 17.37
CA ARG A 233 3.50 10.49 16.72
C ARG A 233 4.32 9.37 16.07
N ASP A 234 4.35 9.35 14.75
CA ASP A 234 5.21 8.49 13.93
C ASP A 234 6.48 9.21 13.54
#